data_d6a4dbccf0f1d5836237dd52afa67377
#
_entry.id   d6a4dbccf0f1d5836237dd52afa67377
#
_cell.length_a   1.000
_cell.length_b   1.000
_cell.length_c   1.000
_cell.angle_alpha   90.00
_cell.angle_beta   90.00
_cell.angle_gamma   90.00
#
_symmetry.space_group_name_H-M   'P 1'
#
loop_
_entity.id
_entity.type
_entity.pdbx_description
1 polymer ?
#
loop_
_entity_poly.entity_id
_entity_poly.type
_entity_poly.pdbx_seq_one_letter_code
_entity_poly.pdbx_strand_id
1 'polypeptide(L)'
;MKYDIIVVGGGHAGIEASLAAAKMGAKTLLITILAEQIGAASCNPAIGGLAKGHLVKEIDALGGQMGLTTDECGIQFRLLNESKGPAVRGSRAQIDMDRYRIYMRNLLLNTPNLQITQEIATQILTQDSKITGVKTHLDNEYSCDKLIITTGTYLNGLIHVGTNKLEAGRVGELSSKELPDSLRSLGLEMGRLKTGTCPRVLASSIDFSVLE
;
A
#
# COMPACT_ATOMS: atom_id res chain seq x y z
N MET A 1 -19.16 -15.44 -4.59
CA MET A 1 -19.33 -15.19 -3.13
C MET A 1 -19.52 -13.69 -2.95
N LYS A 2 -20.47 -13.23 -2.11
CA LYS A 2 -20.71 -11.79 -1.90
C LYS A 2 -19.97 -11.28 -0.67
N TYR A 3 -19.37 -10.10 -0.80
CA TYR A 3 -18.69 -9.34 0.25
C TYR A 3 -19.40 -7.99 0.45
N ASP A 4 -19.30 -7.41 1.62
CA ASP A 4 -19.78 -6.06 1.87
C ASP A 4 -18.82 -5.05 1.23
N ILE A 5 -17.51 -5.31 1.36
CA ILE A 5 -16.44 -4.47 0.86
C ILE A 5 -15.35 -5.31 0.18
N ILE A 6 -14.90 -4.86 -0.99
CA ILE A 6 -13.67 -5.36 -1.62
C ILE A 6 -12.63 -4.24 -1.59
N VAL A 7 -11.40 -4.58 -1.21
CA VAL A 7 -10.23 -3.69 -1.25
C VAL A 7 -9.25 -4.25 -2.28
N VAL A 8 -8.81 -3.43 -3.21
CA VAL A 8 -7.81 -3.80 -4.23
C VAL A 8 -6.47 -3.16 -3.92
N GLY A 9 -5.47 -3.97 -3.62
CA GLY A 9 -4.11 -3.58 -3.32
C GLY A 9 -3.71 -3.79 -1.87
N GLY A 10 -2.71 -4.66 -1.61
CA GLY A 10 -2.18 -5.02 -0.29
C GLY A 10 -1.08 -4.08 0.24
N GLY A 11 -1.00 -2.83 -0.25
CA GLY A 11 -0.12 -1.79 0.30
C GLY A 11 -0.65 -1.20 1.60
N HIS A 12 0.06 -0.20 2.16
CA HIS A 12 -0.30 0.39 3.46
C HIS A 12 -1.75 0.89 3.52
N ALA A 13 -2.22 1.58 2.48
CA ALA A 13 -3.58 2.10 2.41
C ALA A 13 -4.63 0.97 2.39
N GLY A 14 -4.37 -0.09 1.61
CA GLY A 14 -5.27 -1.24 1.52
C GLY A 14 -5.32 -2.05 2.81
N ILE A 15 -4.20 -2.16 3.52
CA ILE A 15 -4.15 -2.79 4.85
C ILE A 15 -5.06 -2.05 5.83
N GLU A 16 -4.89 -0.74 5.94
CA GLU A 16 -5.70 0.08 6.86
C GLU A 16 -7.19 0.02 6.50
N ALA A 17 -7.52 0.13 5.21
CA ALA A 17 -8.89 0.02 4.73
C ALA A 17 -9.52 -1.35 5.03
N SER A 18 -8.78 -2.44 4.78
CA SER A 18 -9.25 -3.80 5.02
C SER A 18 -9.45 -4.10 6.49
N LEU A 19 -8.49 -3.68 7.33
CA LEU A 19 -8.59 -3.87 8.78
C LEU A 19 -9.72 -3.03 9.38
N ALA A 20 -9.87 -1.78 8.96
CA ALA A 20 -10.98 -0.93 9.41
C ALA A 20 -12.34 -1.56 9.07
N ALA A 21 -12.53 -1.98 7.81
CA ALA A 21 -13.75 -2.63 7.37
C ALA A 21 -14.05 -3.92 8.17
N ALA A 22 -13.05 -4.79 8.31
CA ALA A 22 -13.20 -6.06 9.02
C ALA A 22 -13.48 -5.87 10.52
N LYS A 23 -12.78 -4.93 11.18
CA LYS A 23 -13.01 -4.56 12.59
C LYS A 23 -14.42 -3.99 12.83
N MET A 24 -14.99 -3.30 11.83
CA MET A 24 -16.38 -2.83 11.87
C MET A 24 -17.42 -3.93 11.60
N GLY A 25 -16.98 -5.17 11.40
CA GLY A 25 -17.84 -6.33 11.19
C GLY A 25 -18.23 -6.57 9.73
N ALA A 26 -17.70 -5.79 8.77
CA ALA A 26 -17.98 -5.99 7.36
C ALA A 26 -17.25 -7.23 6.83
N LYS A 27 -17.92 -8.05 6.04
CA LYS A 27 -17.32 -9.16 5.30
C LYS A 27 -16.46 -8.59 4.18
N THR A 28 -15.14 -8.63 4.38
CA THR A 28 -14.15 -7.92 3.56
C THR A 28 -13.30 -8.90 2.75
N LEU A 29 -13.05 -8.57 1.48
CA LEU A 29 -12.06 -9.23 0.64
C LEU A 29 -10.94 -8.26 0.29
N LEU A 30 -9.70 -8.66 0.55
CA LEU A 30 -8.51 -7.99 0.03
C LEU A 30 -7.99 -8.75 -1.19
N ILE A 31 -7.96 -8.09 -2.35
CA ILE A 31 -7.34 -8.61 -3.58
C ILE A 31 -5.95 -8.00 -3.70
N THR A 32 -4.92 -8.82 -3.77
CA THR A 32 -3.53 -8.38 -3.90
C THR A 32 -2.77 -9.18 -4.93
N ILE A 33 -1.83 -8.57 -5.64
CA ILE A 33 -1.02 -9.24 -6.67
C ILE A 33 -0.12 -10.31 -6.05
N LEU A 34 0.53 -9.98 -4.92
CA LEU A 34 1.41 -10.90 -4.17
C LEU A 34 1.11 -10.81 -2.68
N ALA A 35 0.64 -11.90 -2.10
CA ALA A 35 0.34 -11.95 -0.66
C ALA A 35 1.60 -11.78 0.20
N GLU A 36 2.76 -12.27 -0.27
CA GLU A 36 4.05 -12.10 0.39
C GLU A 36 4.50 -10.65 0.48
N GLN A 37 3.97 -9.77 -0.38
CA GLN A 37 4.33 -8.36 -0.44
C GLN A 37 3.33 -7.43 0.28
N ILE A 38 2.37 -7.98 1.00
CA ILE A 38 1.47 -7.21 1.85
C ILE A 38 2.30 -6.41 2.86
N GLY A 39 2.12 -5.08 2.89
CA GLY A 39 2.82 -4.19 3.80
C GLY A 39 4.27 -3.90 3.46
N ALA A 40 4.76 -4.31 2.31
CA ALA A 40 6.16 -4.07 1.93
C ALA A 40 6.52 -2.58 1.87
N ALA A 41 7.53 -2.17 2.64
CA ALA A 41 8.06 -0.80 2.69
C ALA A 41 9.18 -0.61 1.65
N SER A 42 8.87 -0.78 0.37
CA SER A 42 9.83 -0.93 -0.72
C SER A 42 10.65 0.32 -1.06
N CYS A 43 10.17 1.52 -0.73
CA CYS A 43 10.88 2.76 -1.04
C CYS A 43 12.01 3.02 -0.03
N ASN A 44 11.66 3.12 1.25
CA ASN A 44 12.62 3.20 2.33
C ASN A 44 12.03 2.58 3.62
N PRO A 45 12.88 2.14 4.57
CA PRO A 45 12.42 1.46 5.78
C PRO A 45 11.95 2.45 6.84
N ALA A 46 11.20 3.48 6.49
CA ALA A 46 10.80 4.52 7.42
C ALA A 46 9.30 4.75 7.46
N ILE A 47 8.75 4.82 8.64
CA ILE A 47 7.37 5.22 8.93
C ILE A 47 7.40 6.57 9.64
N GLY A 48 6.57 7.50 9.19
CA GLY A 48 6.54 8.84 9.74
C GLY A 48 7.43 9.84 8.99
N GLY A 49 7.79 10.92 9.66
CA GLY A 49 8.43 12.09 9.09
C GLY A 49 7.44 13.24 8.91
N LEU A 50 7.85 14.30 8.21
CA LEU A 50 6.97 15.43 7.89
C LEU A 50 5.79 14.97 7.04
N ALA A 51 4.61 15.47 7.27
CA ALA A 51 3.33 15.05 6.70
C ALA A 51 2.96 13.58 6.99
N LYS A 52 3.77 12.60 6.60
CA LYS A 52 3.48 11.18 6.83
C LYS A 52 3.28 10.86 8.31
N GLY A 53 4.11 11.42 9.21
CA GLY A 53 3.97 11.20 10.65
C GLY A 53 2.67 11.74 11.23
N HIS A 54 2.14 12.84 10.69
CA HIS A 54 0.85 13.40 11.08
C HIS A 54 -0.28 12.45 10.66
N LEU A 55 -0.28 11.99 9.41
CA LEU A 55 -1.28 11.04 8.91
C LEU A 55 -1.26 9.71 9.70
N VAL A 56 -0.06 9.20 10.02
CA VAL A 56 0.05 7.97 10.82
C VAL A 56 -0.61 8.14 12.18
N LYS A 57 -0.40 9.28 12.86
CA LYS A 57 -1.03 9.57 14.16
C LYS A 57 -2.55 9.72 14.06
N GLU A 58 -3.06 10.32 12.99
CA GLU A 58 -4.50 10.44 12.75
C GLU A 58 -5.14 9.08 12.54
N ILE A 59 -4.50 8.22 11.73
CA ILE A 59 -4.95 6.84 11.50
C ILE A 59 -4.89 6.03 12.80
N ASP A 60 -3.81 6.15 13.57
CA ASP A 60 -3.63 5.48 14.86
C ASP A 60 -4.74 5.86 15.86
N ALA A 61 -5.07 7.16 15.94
CA ALA A 61 -6.17 7.65 16.79
C ALA A 61 -7.54 7.08 16.42
N LEU A 62 -7.71 6.63 15.18
CA LEU A 62 -8.91 5.94 14.68
C LEU A 62 -8.84 4.40 14.82
N GLY A 63 -7.80 3.87 15.47
CA GLY A 63 -7.61 2.43 15.66
C GLY A 63 -6.89 1.74 14.49
N GLY A 64 -6.10 2.49 13.73
CA GLY A 64 -5.25 1.98 12.64
C GLY A 64 -4.11 1.10 13.14
N GLN A 65 -3.44 0.45 12.22
CA GLN A 65 -2.46 -0.59 12.52
C GLN A 65 -1.00 -0.16 12.28
N MET A 66 -0.78 0.82 11.41
CA MET A 66 0.57 1.20 11.00
C MET A 66 1.44 1.66 12.18
N GLY A 67 0.89 2.46 13.10
CA GLY A 67 1.59 2.90 14.30
C GLY A 67 1.99 1.72 15.19
N LEU A 68 1.04 0.87 15.54
CA LEU A 68 1.25 -0.30 16.38
C LEU A 68 2.30 -1.26 15.80
N THR A 69 2.21 -1.56 14.51
CA THR A 69 3.21 -2.43 13.84
C THR A 69 4.58 -1.76 13.74
N THR A 70 4.61 -0.43 13.66
CA THR A 70 5.88 0.32 13.69
C THR A 70 6.56 0.21 15.04
N ASP A 71 5.81 0.23 16.14
CA ASP A 71 6.36 0.05 17.48
C ASP A 71 6.93 -1.36 17.67
N GLU A 72 6.27 -2.39 17.11
CA GLU A 72 6.74 -3.78 17.16
C GLU A 72 7.98 -4.05 16.28
N CYS A 73 8.10 -3.38 15.14
CA CYS A 73 9.13 -3.65 14.14
C CYS A 73 10.16 -2.53 14.00
N GLY A 74 10.06 -1.50 14.83
CA GLY A 74 10.96 -0.35 14.82
C GLY A 74 12.36 -0.70 15.32
N ILE A 75 13.37 -0.18 14.62
CA ILE A 75 14.80 -0.34 14.99
C ILE A 75 15.45 0.99 15.37
N GLN A 76 14.83 2.12 15.05
CA GLN A 76 15.25 3.46 15.44
C GLN A 76 14.07 4.42 15.47
N PHE A 77 14.00 5.25 16.49
CA PHE A 77 12.96 6.27 16.64
C PHE A 77 13.59 7.66 16.79
N ARG A 78 13.09 8.64 16.05
CA ARG A 78 13.57 10.02 16.09
C ARG A 78 12.42 11.01 16.01
N LEU A 79 12.60 12.15 16.68
CA LEU A 79 11.77 13.34 16.47
C LEU A 79 12.50 14.29 15.51
N LEU A 80 11.89 14.56 14.36
CA LEU A 80 12.44 15.49 13.38
C LEU A 80 12.02 16.92 13.70
N ASN A 81 12.86 17.87 13.33
CA ASN A 81 12.62 19.32 13.50
C ASN A 81 12.29 19.74 14.95
N GLU A 82 12.91 19.11 15.92
CA GLU A 82 12.66 19.36 17.35
C GLU A 82 12.86 20.84 17.72
N SER A 83 13.89 21.48 17.13
CA SER A 83 14.22 22.90 17.34
C SER A 83 13.35 23.89 16.56
N LYS A 84 12.49 23.42 15.62
CA LYS A 84 11.74 24.30 14.69
C LYS A 84 10.31 24.57 15.11
N GLY A 85 9.89 24.10 16.27
CA GLY A 85 8.56 24.32 16.83
C GLY A 85 7.54 23.21 16.56
N PRO A 86 6.42 23.20 17.32
CA PRO A 86 5.49 22.07 17.35
C PRO A 86 4.83 21.74 15.99
N ALA A 87 4.53 22.75 15.19
CA ALA A 87 3.82 22.58 13.91
C ALA A 87 4.58 21.75 12.87
N VAL A 88 5.90 21.71 12.97
CA VAL A 88 6.76 20.98 12.02
C VAL A 88 7.50 19.82 12.64
N ARG A 89 7.27 19.53 13.93
CA ARG A 89 7.81 18.32 14.57
C ARG A 89 7.14 17.08 14.01
N GLY A 90 7.93 16.09 13.61
CA GLY A 90 7.42 14.85 13.05
C GLY A 90 8.12 13.65 13.67
N SER A 91 7.35 12.70 14.21
CA SER A 91 7.91 11.41 14.62
C SER A 91 8.28 10.59 13.39
N ARG A 92 9.45 9.96 13.42
CA ARG A 92 9.93 9.06 12.38
C ARG A 92 10.57 7.83 13.00
N ALA A 93 10.15 6.66 12.56
CA ALA A 93 10.76 5.40 12.91
C ALA A 93 11.44 4.78 11.67
N GLN A 94 12.60 4.16 11.88
CA GLN A 94 13.14 3.17 10.95
C GLN A 94 12.63 1.81 11.37
N ILE A 95 12.22 1.00 10.40
CA ILE A 95 11.66 -0.33 10.65
C ILE A 95 12.53 -1.41 10.02
N ASP A 96 12.55 -2.59 10.62
CA ASP A 96 12.93 -3.81 9.93
C ASP A 96 11.86 -4.13 8.90
N MET A 97 12.18 -3.98 7.60
CA MET A 97 11.23 -4.11 6.50
C MET A 97 10.64 -5.52 6.39
N ASP A 98 11.46 -6.54 6.62
CA ASP A 98 11.00 -7.94 6.53
C ASP A 98 10.13 -8.31 7.71
N ARG A 99 10.53 -7.93 8.92
CA ARG A 99 9.74 -8.14 10.14
C ARG A 99 8.39 -7.43 10.03
N TYR A 100 8.37 -6.17 9.56
CA TYR A 100 7.14 -5.39 9.36
C TYR A 100 6.19 -6.06 8.36
N ARG A 101 6.71 -6.49 7.22
CA ARG A 101 5.94 -7.17 6.17
C ARG A 101 5.35 -8.49 6.68
N ILE A 102 6.17 -9.32 7.34
CA ILE A 102 5.74 -10.60 7.91
C ILE A 102 4.67 -10.38 8.99
N TYR A 103 4.88 -9.42 9.87
CA TYR A 103 3.94 -9.08 10.93
C TYR A 103 2.58 -8.66 10.36
N MET A 104 2.59 -7.70 9.43
CA MET A 104 1.36 -7.21 8.78
C MET A 104 0.60 -8.31 8.06
N ARG A 105 1.30 -9.13 7.27
CA ARG A 105 0.67 -10.26 6.57
C ARG A 105 0.02 -11.24 7.54
N ASN A 106 0.74 -11.63 8.58
CA ASN A 106 0.21 -12.57 9.57
C ASN A 106 -0.99 -12.01 10.32
N LEU A 107 -0.96 -10.71 10.63
CA LEU A 107 -2.09 -10.02 11.25
C LEU A 107 -3.34 -10.11 10.35
N LEU A 108 -3.19 -9.76 9.07
CA LEU A 108 -4.32 -9.76 8.14
C LEU A 108 -4.89 -11.18 7.94
N LEU A 109 -4.02 -12.18 7.80
CA LEU A 109 -4.43 -13.59 7.64
C LEU A 109 -5.22 -14.12 8.84
N ASN A 110 -5.00 -13.57 10.04
CA ASN A 110 -5.71 -13.96 11.27
C ASN A 110 -6.82 -12.98 11.68
N THR A 111 -7.14 -11.99 10.85
CA THR A 111 -8.20 -11.02 11.15
C THR A 111 -9.56 -11.61 10.82
N PRO A 112 -10.49 -11.69 11.79
CA PRO A 112 -11.87 -12.10 11.53
C PRO A 112 -12.53 -11.20 10.47
N ASN A 113 -13.48 -11.76 9.70
CA ASN A 113 -14.21 -11.08 8.62
C ASN A 113 -13.35 -10.60 7.43
N LEU A 114 -12.03 -10.87 7.42
CA LEU A 114 -11.14 -10.54 6.33
C LEU A 114 -10.69 -11.81 5.59
N GLN A 115 -10.93 -11.83 4.29
CA GLN A 115 -10.40 -12.85 3.38
C GLN A 115 -9.40 -12.19 2.43
N ILE A 116 -8.35 -12.91 2.07
CA ILE A 116 -7.30 -12.43 1.14
C ILE A 116 -7.28 -13.37 -0.06
N THR A 117 -7.22 -12.79 -1.26
CA THR A 117 -6.94 -13.55 -2.48
C THR A 117 -5.76 -12.94 -3.24
N GLN A 118 -4.92 -13.80 -3.80
CA GLN A 118 -3.77 -13.40 -4.61
C GLN A 118 -4.16 -13.43 -6.08
N GLU A 119 -4.67 -12.30 -6.56
CA GLU A 119 -5.12 -12.12 -7.94
C GLU A 119 -4.90 -10.68 -8.38
N ILE A 120 -4.94 -10.44 -9.71
CA ILE A 120 -4.88 -9.11 -10.30
C ILE A 120 -6.29 -8.67 -10.66
N ALA A 121 -6.78 -7.59 -10.08
CA ALA A 121 -8.03 -6.98 -10.48
C ALA A 121 -7.88 -6.37 -11.89
N THR A 122 -8.81 -6.71 -12.79
CA THR A 122 -8.79 -6.29 -14.19
C THR A 122 -9.95 -5.37 -14.53
N GLN A 123 -11.14 -5.62 -13.98
CA GLN A 123 -12.34 -4.89 -14.32
C GLN A 123 -13.22 -4.64 -13.10
N ILE A 124 -13.83 -3.45 -13.06
CA ILE A 124 -14.89 -3.12 -12.11
C ILE A 124 -16.21 -3.45 -12.76
N LEU A 125 -17.02 -4.26 -12.07
CA LEU A 125 -18.34 -4.64 -12.52
C LEU A 125 -19.37 -3.65 -12.01
N THR A 126 -20.23 -3.17 -12.88
CA THR A 126 -21.30 -2.21 -12.57
C THR A 126 -22.62 -2.61 -13.19
N GLN A 127 -23.70 -2.28 -12.53
CA GLN A 127 -25.05 -2.38 -13.03
C GLN A 127 -25.85 -1.15 -12.59
N ASP A 128 -26.58 -0.51 -13.50
CA ASP A 128 -27.36 0.69 -13.22
C ASP A 128 -26.57 1.78 -12.48
N SER A 129 -25.36 2.05 -12.94
CA SER A 129 -24.39 3.01 -12.35
C SER A 129 -23.98 2.69 -10.90
N LYS A 130 -24.18 1.47 -10.42
CA LYS A 130 -23.75 1.01 -9.11
C LYS A 130 -22.67 -0.06 -9.25
N ILE A 131 -21.70 -0.05 -8.34
CA ILE A 131 -20.69 -1.10 -8.24
C ILE A 131 -21.40 -2.41 -7.84
N THR A 132 -21.09 -3.49 -8.55
CA THR A 132 -21.58 -4.84 -8.24
C THR A 132 -20.47 -5.82 -7.93
N GLY A 133 -19.23 -5.51 -8.29
CA GLY A 133 -18.10 -6.40 -8.02
C GLY A 133 -16.82 -6.04 -8.77
N VAL A 134 -15.91 -6.99 -8.74
CA VAL A 134 -14.60 -6.93 -9.39
C VAL A 134 -14.34 -8.24 -10.13
N LYS A 135 -13.84 -8.15 -11.35
CA LYS A 135 -13.31 -9.28 -12.12
C LYS A 135 -11.78 -9.28 -12.03
N THR A 136 -11.19 -10.47 -12.04
CA THR A 136 -9.75 -10.67 -11.97
C THR A 136 -9.19 -11.33 -13.24
N HIS A 137 -7.86 -11.39 -13.34
CA HIS A 137 -7.12 -12.00 -14.46
C HIS A 137 -7.34 -13.52 -14.60
N LEU A 138 -7.90 -14.17 -13.58
CA LEU A 138 -8.29 -15.59 -13.61
C LEU A 138 -9.76 -15.79 -13.97
N ASP A 139 -10.41 -14.74 -14.49
CA ASP A 139 -11.85 -14.70 -14.80
C ASP A 139 -12.78 -14.92 -13.58
N ASN A 140 -12.23 -14.87 -12.37
CA ASN A 140 -13.04 -14.91 -11.15
C ASN A 140 -13.78 -13.58 -10.98
N GLU A 141 -15.07 -13.68 -10.59
CA GLU A 141 -15.90 -12.52 -10.25
C GLU A 141 -16.27 -12.54 -8.76
N TYR A 142 -15.97 -11.45 -8.08
CA TYR A 142 -16.28 -11.22 -6.69
C TYR A 142 -17.30 -10.11 -6.56
N SER A 143 -18.48 -10.42 -6.01
CA SER A 143 -19.53 -9.41 -5.83
C SER A 143 -19.32 -8.62 -4.54
N CYS A 144 -19.60 -7.31 -4.60
CA CYS A 144 -19.56 -6.45 -3.42
C CYS A 144 -20.54 -5.27 -3.51
N ASP A 145 -20.83 -4.69 -2.36
CA ASP A 145 -21.64 -3.46 -2.28
C ASP A 145 -20.76 -2.20 -2.34
N LYS A 146 -19.48 -2.31 -1.95
CA LYS A 146 -18.51 -1.21 -1.93
C LYS A 146 -17.13 -1.69 -2.40
N LEU A 147 -16.43 -0.81 -3.11
CA LEU A 147 -15.08 -1.07 -3.64
C LEU A 147 -14.12 0.04 -3.26
N ILE A 148 -12.96 -0.33 -2.73
CA ILE A 148 -11.87 0.60 -2.39
C ILE A 148 -10.66 0.23 -3.24
N ILE A 149 -10.13 1.20 -4.01
CA ILE A 149 -8.98 1.02 -4.90
C ILE A 149 -7.74 1.67 -4.29
N THR A 150 -6.72 0.87 -4.03
CA THR A 150 -5.45 1.30 -3.39
C THR A 150 -4.23 0.70 -4.12
N THR A 151 -4.23 0.82 -5.43
CA THR A 151 -3.29 0.13 -6.33
C THR A 151 -1.84 0.65 -6.30
N GLY A 152 -1.59 1.77 -5.63
CA GLY A 152 -0.25 2.33 -5.45
C GLY A 152 0.47 2.56 -6.78
N THR A 153 1.66 1.96 -6.96
CA THR A 153 2.51 2.10 -8.15
C THR A 153 2.22 1.03 -9.22
N TYR A 154 1.22 0.18 -9.03
CA TYR A 154 0.97 -0.98 -9.91
C TYR A 154 0.03 -0.69 -11.06
N LEU A 155 -0.78 0.38 -10.99
CA LEU A 155 -1.76 0.72 -12.00
C LEU A 155 -1.07 1.19 -13.27
N ASN A 156 -1.00 0.28 -14.27
CA ASN A 156 -0.22 0.46 -15.49
C ASN A 156 1.23 0.92 -15.18
N GLY A 157 1.84 0.26 -14.19
CA GLY A 157 3.13 0.63 -13.64
C GLY A 157 4.26 0.53 -14.67
N LEU A 158 5.16 1.52 -14.66
CA LEU A 158 6.36 1.53 -15.49
C LEU A 158 7.53 1.95 -14.62
N ILE A 159 8.50 1.06 -14.46
CA ILE A 159 9.72 1.35 -13.71
C ILE A 159 10.86 1.75 -14.65
N HIS A 160 11.72 2.62 -14.17
CA HIS A 160 12.88 3.11 -14.87
C HIS A 160 14.15 2.71 -14.09
N VAL A 161 15.08 2.04 -14.76
CA VAL A 161 16.40 1.71 -14.23
C VAL A 161 17.44 2.27 -15.20
N GLY A 162 17.94 3.46 -14.92
CA GLY A 162 18.70 4.24 -15.89
C GLY A 162 17.82 4.58 -17.11
N THR A 163 18.26 4.18 -18.28
CA THR A 163 17.52 4.34 -19.55
C THR A 163 16.54 3.21 -19.84
N ASN A 164 16.62 2.10 -19.11
CA ASN A 164 15.75 0.94 -19.31
C ASN A 164 14.37 1.19 -18.70
N LYS A 165 13.35 0.73 -19.41
CA LYS A 165 11.95 0.80 -18.98
C LYS A 165 11.38 -0.60 -18.90
N LEU A 166 10.73 -0.92 -17.78
CA LEU A 166 10.10 -2.21 -17.54
C LEU A 166 8.65 -2.00 -17.09
N GLU A 167 7.73 -2.70 -17.73
CA GLU A 167 6.32 -2.69 -17.32
C GLU A 167 6.13 -3.52 -16.05
N ALA A 168 6.13 -2.86 -14.92
CA ALA A 168 6.02 -3.48 -13.61
C ALA A 168 5.54 -2.47 -12.55
N GLY A 169 4.94 -2.95 -11.49
CA GLY A 169 4.64 -2.14 -10.31
C GLY A 169 5.88 -1.86 -9.47
N ARG A 170 6.72 -2.88 -9.31
CA ARG A 170 8.06 -2.87 -8.70
C ARG A 170 8.97 -3.86 -9.44
N VAL A 171 10.27 -3.80 -9.20
CA VAL A 171 11.24 -4.76 -9.78
C VAL A 171 10.84 -6.19 -9.39
N GLY A 172 10.66 -7.05 -10.39
CA GLY A 172 10.26 -8.45 -10.19
C GLY A 172 8.77 -8.66 -9.92
N GLU A 173 7.93 -7.62 -10.01
CA GLU A 173 6.50 -7.73 -9.76
C GLU A 173 5.68 -7.21 -10.95
N LEU A 174 4.54 -7.87 -11.19
CA LEU A 174 3.63 -7.52 -12.28
C LEU A 174 2.98 -6.15 -12.07
N SER A 175 2.45 -5.55 -13.14
CA SER A 175 1.56 -4.39 -13.08
C SER A 175 0.13 -4.78 -13.47
N SER A 176 -0.85 -4.03 -12.96
CA SER A 176 -2.25 -4.14 -13.41
C SER A 176 -2.43 -3.27 -14.65
N LYS A 177 -2.63 -3.90 -15.81
CA LYS A 177 -2.70 -3.21 -17.12
C LYS A 177 -4.12 -2.84 -17.52
N GLU A 178 -5.08 -3.68 -17.19
CA GLU A 178 -6.48 -3.57 -17.68
C GLU A 178 -7.34 -2.69 -16.75
N LEU A 179 -7.09 -2.72 -15.46
CA LEU A 179 -7.86 -1.95 -14.49
C LEU A 179 -7.90 -0.42 -14.77
N PRO A 180 -6.83 0.23 -15.28
CA PRO A 180 -6.90 1.63 -15.68
C PRO A 180 -7.95 1.92 -16.74
N ASP A 181 -8.13 1.02 -17.72
CA ASP A 181 -9.11 1.20 -18.77
C ASP A 181 -10.53 1.01 -18.24
N SER A 182 -10.71 0.06 -17.32
CA SER A 182 -11.96 -0.09 -16.59
C SER A 182 -12.32 1.17 -15.78
N LEU A 183 -11.34 1.81 -15.10
CA LEU A 183 -11.57 3.06 -14.40
C LEU A 183 -11.94 4.21 -15.34
N ARG A 184 -11.28 4.32 -16.50
CA ARG A 184 -11.62 5.33 -17.52
C ARG A 184 -13.04 5.14 -18.07
N SER A 185 -13.44 3.89 -18.30
CA SER A 185 -14.80 3.59 -18.80
C SER A 185 -15.90 4.01 -17.82
N LEU A 186 -15.57 4.15 -16.53
CA LEU A 186 -16.44 4.67 -15.50
C LEU A 186 -16.43 6.21 -15.38
N GLY A 187 -15.72 6.90 -16.29
CA GLY A 187 -15.64 8.36 -16.32
C GLY A 187 -14.58 8.97 -15.42
N LEU A 188 -13.68 8.17 -14.83
CA LEU A 188 -12.57 8.69 -14.02
C LEU A 188 -11.45 9.22 -14.91
N GLU A 189 -11.05 10.45 -14.71
CA GLU A 189 -9.87 11.02 -15.37
C GLU A 189 -8.60 10.42 -14.79
N MET A 190 -7.77 9.83 -15.66
CA MET A 190 -6.56 9.13 -15.25
C MET A 190 -5.33 9.91 -15.70
N GLY A 191 -4.51 10.30 -14.73
CA GLY A 191 -3.21 10.93 -14.97
C GLY A 191 -2.03 10.00 -14.70
N ARG A 192 -0.84 10.48 -15.04
CA ARG A 192 0.40 9.77 -14.75
C ARG A 192 1.22 10.51 -13.71
N LEU A 193 1.52 9.82 -12.61
CA LEU A 193 2.36 10.33 -11.54
C LEU A 193 3.70 9.61 -11.54
N LYS A 194 4.73 10.30 -11.06
CA LYS A 194 6.08 9.75 -10.90
C LYS A 194 6.41 9.67 -9.41
N THR A 195 7.01 8.56 -9.00
CA THR A 195 7.69 8.46 -7.71
C THR A 195 9.20 8.31 -7.93
N GLY A 196 10.03 8.79 -7.00
CA GLY A 196 11.48 8.63 -7.03
C GLY A 196 11.95 7.73 -5.89
N THR A 197 12.79 6.75 -6.22
CA THR A 197 13.52 5.96 -5.22
C THR A 197 14.91 6.54 -5.08
N CYS A 198 15.39 6.70 -3.83
CA CYS A 198 16.76 7.13 -3.57
C CYS A 198 17.75 6.13 -4.19
N PRO A 199 18.86 6.60 -4.79
CA PRO A 199 19.91 5.71 -5.29
C PRO A 199 20.47 4.89 -4.12
N ARG A 200 20.78 3.63 -4.40
CA ARG A 200 21.49 2.74 -3.49
C ARG A 200 22.89 2.56 -4.02
N VAL A 201 23.86 2.98 -3.22
CA VAL A 201 25.28 2.92 -3.55
C VAL A 201 25.99 1.94 -2.61
N LEU A 202 27.14 1.42 -3.04
CA LEU A 202 27.98 0.60 -2.18
C LEU A 202 28.55 1.46 -1.05
N ALA A 203 28.46 0.98 0.19
CA ALA A 203 29.00 1.70 1.34
C ALA A 203 30.51 2.01 1.17
N SER A 204 31.25 1.10 0.56
CA SER A 204 32.67 1.28 0.25
C SER A 204 32.97 2.36 -0.82
N SER A 205 31.94 2.83 -1.55
CA SER A 205 32.09 3.91 -2.53
C SER A 205 31.78 5.30 -1.96
N ILE A 206 31.41 5.37 -0.67
CA ILE A 206 31.06 6.63 0.00
C ILE A 206 32.29 7.12 0.76
N ASP A 207 32.72 8.34 0.48
CA ASP A 207 33.71 9.04 1.29
C ASP A 207 33.02 9.71 2.49
N PHE A 208 33.00 9.02 3.63
CA PHE A 208 32.39 9.52 4.86
C PHE A 208 33.19 10.68 5.48
N SER A 209 34.45 10.92 5.06
CA SER A 209 35.29 11.97 5.64
C SER A 209 34.83 13.39 5.24
N VAL A 210 34.11 13.51 4.15
CA VAL A 210 33.61 14.79 3.60
C VAL A 210 32.10 14.99 3.84
N LEU A 211 31.46 14.08 4.58
CA LEU A 211 30.04 14.17 4.92
C LEU A 211 29.86 14.75 6.32
N GLU A 212 28.83 15.59 6.50
CA GLU A 212 28.40 16.15 7.81
C GLU A 212 27.41 15.20 8.52
#